data_354e47e515794f3d33ab2badc1bee255
#
_entry.id   354e47e515794f3d33ab2badc1bee255
#
_cell.length_a   1.000
_cell.length_b   1.000
_cell.length_c   1.000
_cell.angle_alpha   90.00
_cell.angle_beta   90.00
_cell.angle_gamma   90.00
#
_symmetry.space_group_name_H-M   'P 1'
#
loop_
_entity.id
_entity.type
_entity.pdbx_description
1 polymer ?
#
loop_
_entity_poly.entity_id
_entity_poly.type
_entity_poly.pdbx_seq_one_letter_code
_entity_poly.pdbx_strand_id
1 'polypeptide(L)'
;MKELQITMLSLLCLIFGLPQMNRVFADAIYDPSTNTITLSHLLAGDGSNQTESIYATNVKITASEVRSEGLSWPPFIHPSPWPAEIDYFDMKNQELTISYITTPDQSIERRNVVITVGSVLSFDYSESIAAGVSDYRFRYVLDESLPVEWRNEFEQIMTNLQRDIPILAKPSWYSIPIFAWKSDTEAPLPFIRGACICGGGEGGSFTWMSLEISAWEFENDAIHRYSVVPHEYFHVWQKSHAPDVMEIKWLSEGAAATLESIYVQEHYSYDYFSSAQEPNLSNQVIQTPSLYESYDASGGDLDVNYSGSVFLTLVLARELKNKGLTETQAFRKILKDFYLLKPDSKNWKNKFEEIFLINTDSFYEAAREYEVSYEDLLPSPDLKLSEIFSN
;
A
#
# COMPACT_ATOMS: atom_id res chain seq x y z
N MET A 1 46.98 6.25 3.19
CA MET A 1 46.92 7.59 2.61
C MET A 1 46.08 7.52 1.34
N LYS A 2 44.81 7.71 1.46
CA LYS A 2 43.84 8.17 0.45
C LYS A 2 42.57 8.54 1.21
N GLU A 3 42.70 9.62 1.97
CA GLU A 3 41.54 10.39 2.45
C GLU A 3 41.28 11.53 1.49
N LEU A 4 40.03 11.96 1.54
CA LEU A 4 39.48 13.22 1.06
C LEU A 4 39.29 13.40 -0.45
N GLN A 5 38.05 13.17 -0.87
CA GLN A 5 37.38 14.10 -1.76
C GLN A 5 35.86 13.84 -1.73
N ILE A 6 35.22 14.15 -0.63
CA ILE A 6 33.78 14.36 -0.56
C ILE A 6 33.60 15.68 0.20
N THR A 7 33.66 16.77 -0.52
CA THR A 7 33.08 18.05 -0.10
C THR A 7 33.31 19.04 -1.26
N MET A 8 32.28 19.35 -1.99
CA MET A 8 32.01 20.52 -2.83
C MET A 8 31.17 20.17 -4.07
N LEU A 9 29.94 19.81 -3.84
CA LEU A 9 28.92 19.89 -4.91
C LEU A 9 27.55 20.27 -4.37
N SER A 10 27.53 21.09 -3.35
CA SER A 10 26.29 21.54 -2.71
C SER A 10 26.11 23.07 -2.80
N LEU A 11 26.58 23.70 -3.87
CA LEU A 11 26.35 25.15 -4.01
C LEU A 11 26.38 25.66 -5.46
N LEU A 12 25.73 24.99 -6.39
CA LEU A 12 25.58 25.56 -7.76
C LEU A 12 24.29 25.15 -8.50
N CYS A 13 23.17 25.04 -7.80
CA CYS A 13 21.84 24.84 -8.41
C CYS A 13 20.88 26.00 -8.13
N LEU A 14 21.41 27.20 -8.14
CA LEU A 14 20.61 28.44 -8.10
C LEU A 14 21.04 29.30 -9.28
N ILE A 15 20.38 29.19 -10.41
CA ILE A 15 20.35 30.06 -11.59
C ILE A 15 20.45 29.23 -12.90
N PHE A 16 19.55 28.32 -13.14
CA PHE A 16 19.08 27.99 -14.48
C PHE A 16 17.65 27.52 -14.35
N GLY A 17 16.73 28.23 -15.00
CA GLY A 17 15.33 27.87 -15.01
C GLY A 17 15.16 26.44 -15.47
N LEU A 18 14.85 25.58 -14.53
CA LEU A 18 14.35 24.24 -14.83
C LEU A 18 13.10 24.41 -15.68
N PRO A 19 12.94 23.68 -16.80
CA PRO A 19 11.68 23.62 -17.48
C PRO A 19 10.64 23.24 -16.42
N GLN A 20 9.60 24.06 -16.28
CA GLN A 20 8.44 23.69 -15.48
C GLN A 20 7.91 22.40 -16.09
N MET A 21 8.32 21.27 -15.55
CA MET A 21 7.58 20.03 -15.73
C MET A 21 6.21 20.32 -15.15
N ASN A 22 5.22 20.43 -16.03
CA ASN A 22 3.81 20.45 -15.66
C ASN A 22 3.45 19.08 -15.05
N ARG A 23 4.01 18.76 -13.90
CA ARG A 23 3.50 17.68 -13.07
C ARG A 23 2.23 18.21 -12.43
N VAL A 24 1.10 17.83 -13.00
CA VAL A 24 -0.22 18.15 -12.46
C VAL A 24 -0.42 17.30 -11.22
N PHE A 25 0.14 17.76 -10.11
CA PHE A 25 -0.12 17.16 -8.79
C PHE A 25 -1.32 17.77 -8.07
N ALA A 26 -1.99 18.73 -8.68
CA ALA A 26 -3.18 19.30 -8.09
C ALA A 26 -4.40 18.51 -8.58
N ASP A 27 -4.85 17.56 -7.77
CA ASP A 27 -6.15 16.94 -7.98
C ASP A 27 -7.31 17.95 -7.84
N ALA A 28 -7.01 19.18 -7.46
CA ALA A 28 -7.95 20.25 -7.25
C ALA A 28 -7.50 21.57 -7.92
N ILE A 29 -8.33 22.12 -8.78
CA ILE A 29 -8.12 23.41 -9.43
C ILE A 29 -9.33 24.30 -9.13
N TYR A 30 -9.07 25.52 -8.64
CA TYR A 30 -10.10 26.52 -8.46
C TYR A 30 -9.97 27.64 -9.48
N ASP A 31 -11.07 27.92 -10.18
CA ASP A 31 -11.20 29.08 -11.06
C ASP A 31 -12.01 30.17 -10.34
N PRO A 32 -11.37 31.25 -9.88
CA PRO A 32 -12.07 32.33 -9.16
C PRO A 32 -12.98 33.17 -10.07
N SER A 33 -12.81 33.11 -11.40
CA SER A 33 -13.65 33.85 -12.31
C SER A 33 -15.05 33.28 -12.47
N THR A 34 -15.17 31.96 -12.24
CA THR A 34 -16.43 31.20 -12.36
C THR A 34 -16.87 30.56 -11.05
N ASN A 35 -16.10 30.73 -9.96
CA ASN A 35 -16.29 30.00 -8.71
C ASN A 35 -16.39 28.47 -8.92
N THR A 36 -15.55 27.95 -9.79
CA THR A 36 -15.55 26.52 -10.15
C THR A 36 -14.36 25.81 -9.56
N ILE A 37 -14.63 24.70 -8.88
CA ILE A 37 -13.63 23.77 -8.38
C ILE A 37 -13.65 22.52 -9.26
N THR A 38 -12.51 22.18 -9.85
CA THR A 38 -12.33 20.97 -10.65
C THR A 38 -11.48 19.98 -9.88
N LEU A 39 -11.92 18.72 -9.77
CA LEU A 39 -11.31 17.67 -8.97
C LEU A 39 -11.17 16.41 -9.81
N SER A 40 -10.06 15.70 -9.65
CA SER A 40 -9.90 14.38 -10.29
C SER A 40 -10.88 13.36 -9.73
N HIS A 41 -11.14 13.42 -8.42
CA HIS A 41 -12.08 12.55 -7.73
C HIS A 41 -12.61 13.20 -6.45
N LEU A 42 -13.75 12.71 -5.96
CA LEU A 42 -14.43 13.23 -4.78
C LEU A 42 -15.33 12.18 -4.15
N LEU A 43 -15.39 12.15 -2.82
CA LEU A 43 -16.48 11.52 -2.08
C LEU A 43 -17.50 12.59 -1.70
N ALA A 44 -18.75 12.40 -2.05
CA ALA A 44 -19.81 13.33 -1.73
C ALA A 44 -21.00 12.62 -1.05
N GLY A 45 -21.62 13.26 -0.09
CA GLY A 45 -22.78 12.75 0.63
C GLY A 45 -23.48 13.82 1.46
N ASP A 46 -24.44 13.43 2.28
CA ASP A 46 -25.19 14.35 3.14
C ASP A 46 -24.60 14.56 4.54
N GLY A 47 -23.40 13.99 4.79
CA GLY A 47 -22.69 14.07 6.07
C GLY A 47 -23.26 13.17 7.17
N SER A 48 -24.42 12.57 6.97
CA SER A 48 -25.10 11.77 8.01
C SER A 48 -24.68 10.30 8.03
N ASN A 49 -24.34 9.74 6.87
CA ASN A 49 -23.91 8.35 6.73
C ASN A 49 -23.01 8.18 5.51
N GLN A 50 -21.77 7.77 5.71
CA GLN A 50 -20.81 7.54 4.62
C GLN A 50 -21.25 6.42 3.65
N THR A 51 -22.16 5.53 4.05
CA THR A 51 -22.69 4.49 3.19
C THR A 51 -23.61 5.01 2.07
N GLU A 52 -24.12 6.22 2.20
CA GLU A 52 -24.96 6.89 1.19
C GLU A 52 -24.16 7.86 0.32
N SER A 53 -22.85 7.97 0.55
CA SER A 53 -21.99 8.85 -0.23
C SER A 53 -21.71 8.26 -1.62
N ILE A 54 -21.50 9.14 -2.59
CA ILE A 54 -21.09 8.79 -3.94
C ILE A 54 -19.57 9.04 -4.11
N TYR A 55 -18.90 8.15 -4.81
CA TYR A 55 -17.55 8.38 -5.30
C TYR A 55 -17.62 8.82 -6.76
N ALA A 56 -17.12 10.02 -7.03
CA ALA A 56 -17.19 10.63 -8.35
C ALA A 56 -15.79 10.93 -8.88
N THR A 57 -15.58 10.78 -10.17
CA THR A 57 -14.35 11.12 -10.88
C THR A 57 -14.60 12.26 -11.85
N ASN A 58 -13.54 13.01 -12.21
CA ASN A 58 -13.61 14.17 -13.09
C ASN A 58 -14.71 15.16 -12.66
N VAL A 59 -14.68 15.51 -11.38
CA VAL A 59 -15.72 16.31 -10.73
C VAL A 59 -15.53 17.78 -11.03
N LYS A 60 -16.64 18.48 -11.27
CA LYS A 60 -16.67 19.92 -11.40
C LYS A 60 -17.81 20.47 -10.54
N ILE A 61 -17.46 21.27 -9.54
CA ILE A 61 -18.39 21.95 -8.66
C ILE A 61 -18.38 23.44 -9.02
N THR A 62 -19.50 23.97 -9.45
CA THR A 62 -19.70 25.42 -9.62
C THR A 62 -20.63 25.91 -8.53
N ALA A 63 -20.20 26.92 -7.78
CA ALA A 63 -20.94 27.43 -6.63
C ALA A 63 -21.15 28.96 -6.74
N SER A 64 -22.15 29.47 -6.00
CA SER A 64 -22.39 30.92 -5.93
C SER A 64 -21.26 31.66 -5.21
N GLU A 65 -20.59 30.99 -4.29
CA GLU A 65 -19.48 31.51 -3.49
C GLU A 65 -18.58 30.37 -3.04
N VAL A 66 -17.27 30.64 -2.91
CA VAL A 66 -16.29 29.71 -2.38
C VAL A 66 -15.43 30.43 -1.35
N ARG A 67 -15.36 29.89 -0.12
CA ARG A 67 -14.56 30.39 0.99
C ARG A 67 -13.69 29.30 1.55
N SER A 68 -12.51 29.63 2.06
CA SER A 68 -11.65 28.70 2.80
C SER A 68 -11.33 29.23 4.19
N GLU A 69 -11.26 28.31 5.17
CA GLU A 69 -10.75 28.61 6.49
C GLU A 69 -9.38 27.96 6.67
N GLY A 70 -8.44 28.69 7.28
CA GLY A 70 -7.19 28.14 7.81
C GLY A 70 -5.90 28.39 7.02
N LEU A 71 -5.91 28.52 5.71
CA LEU A 71 -4.72 28.85 4.92
C LEU A 71 -4.97 30.00 3.95
N SER A 72 -3.89 30.67 3.53
CA SER A 72 -3.99 31.75 2.56
C SER A 72 -4.61 31.23 1.27
N TRP A 73 -5.72 31.82 0.91
CA TRP A 73 -6.45 31.54 -0.32
C TRP A 73 -5.76 32.16 -1.54
N PRO A 74 -5.73 31.50 -2.70
CA PRO A 74 -6.28 30.19 -3.04
C PRO A 74 -5.29 29.06 -2.76
N PRO A 75 -5.71 28.02 -2.02
CA PRO A 75 -4.85 26.90 -1.71
C PRO A 75 -4.53 26.00 -2.91
N PHE A 76 -5.24 26.19 -4.02
CA PHE A 76 -5.14 25.31 -5.19
C PHE A 76 -4.03 25.70 -6.17
N ILE A 77 -3.44 26.88 -6.03
CA ILE A 77 -2.17 27.18 -6.71
C ILE A 77 -1.08 26.78 -5.75
N HIS A 78 -0.93 25.48 -5.56
CA HIS A 78 0.03 24.98 -4.60
C HIS A 78 1.41 24.94 -5.24
N PRO A 79 2.37 25.74 -4.76
CA PRO A 79 3.75 25.65 -5.24
C PRO A 79 4.47 24.40 -4.71
N SER A 80 3.76 23.58 -3.90
CA SER A 80 4.30 22.36 -3.34
C SER A 80 4.14 21.21 -4.33
N PRO A 81 5.16 20.35 -4.50
CA PRO A 81 5.04 19.14 -5.30
C PRO A 81 4.14 18.08 -4.65
N TRP A 82 3.52 18.39 -3.52
CA TRP A 82 2.73 17.46 -2.72
C TRP A 82 1.29 17.38 -3.23
N PRO A 83 0.76 16.19 -3.40
CA PRO A 83 -0.62 16.01 -3.84
C PRO A 83 -1.61 16.52 -2.80
N ALA A 84 -2.63 17.24 -3.25
CA ALA A 84 -3.81 17.51 -2.44
C ALA A 84 -4.70 16.28 -2.46
N GLU A 85 -5.17 15.86 -1.30
CA GLU A 85 -6.22 14.86 -1.18
C GLU A 85 -7.54 15.54 -0.85
N ILE A 86 -8.60 15.09 -1.50
CA ILE A 86 -9.94 15.56 -1.24
C ILE A 86 -10.63 14.50 -0.44
N ASP A 87 -10.92 14.84 0.80
CA ASP A 87 -11.49 13.87 1.72
C ASP A 87 -12.99 13.70 1.48
N TYR A 88 -13.73 14.80 1.47
CA TYR A 88 -15.19 14.70 1.46
C TYR A 88 -15.87 16.01 1.07
N PHE A 89 -16.99 15.91 0.35
CA PHE A 89 -17.92 16.99 0.11
C PHE A 89 -19.24 16.70 0.82
N ASP A 90 -19.55 17.50 1.85
CA ASP A 90 -20.85 17.49 2.51
C ASP A 90 -21.86 18.32 1.70
N MET A 91 -22.67 17.64 0.93
CA MET A 91 -23.68 18.28 0.07
C MET A 91 -24.74 19.02 0.87
N LYS A 92 -25.03 18.59 2.11
CA LYS A 92 -26.03 19.22 2.96
C LYS A 92 -25.53 20.52 3.57
N ASN A 93 -24.28 20.51 4.10
CA ASN A 93 -23.68 21.67 4.72
C ASN A 93 -22.90 22.53 3.72
N GLN A 94 -22.73 22.06 2.48
CA GLN A 94 -21.96 22.71 1.43
C GLN A 94 -20.49 22.92 1.84
N GLU A 95 -19.92 21.92 2.51
CA GLU A 95 -18.54 21.93 2.98
C GLU A 95 -17.70 20.95 2.18
N LEU A 96 -16.55 21.42 1.70
CA LEU A 96 -15.55 20.62 1.02
C LEU A 96 -14.29 20.57 1.89
N THR A 97 -13.90 19.38 2.33
CA THR A 97 -12.65 19.17 3.08
C THR A 97 -11.57 18.68 2.13
N ILE A 98 -10.46 19.40 2.06
CA ILE A 98 -9.26 19.02 1.30
C ILE A 98 -8.11 18.83 2.28
N SER A 99 -7.45 17.69 2.18
CA SER A 99 -6.19 17.43 2.87
C SER A 99 -5.04 17.54 1.88
N TYR A 100 -3.92 18.07 2.32
CA TYR A 100 -2.69 18.04 1.54
C TYR A 100 -1.49 17.82 2.45
N ILE A 101 -0.43 17.33 1.84
CA ILE A 101 0.80 16.99 2.52
C ILE A 101 1.74 18.18 2.44
N THR A 102 2.30 18.55 3.56
CA THR A 102 3.40 19.53 3.62
C THR A 102 4.62 18.87 4.23
N THR A 103 5.80 19.34 3.86
CA THR A 103 7.07 19.00 4.51
C THR A 103 7.74 20.25 5.07
N PRO A 104 7.26 20.83 6.15
CA PRO A 104 8.11 21.75 6.90
C PRO A 104 9.19 20.92 7.61
N ASP A 105 10.45 21.29 7.46
CA ASP A 105 11.59 20.76 8.23
C ASP A 105 11.82 19.24 8.16
N GLN A 106 11.59 18.62 6.99
CA GLN A 106 11.78 17.17 6.73
C GLN A 106 10.76 16.25 7.43
N SER A 107 9.74 16.76 8.07
CA SER A 107 8.61 15.98 8.56
C SER A 107 7.45 16.05 7.58
N ILE A 108 6.75 14.91 7.38
CA ILE A 108 5.51 14.88 6.60
C ILE A 108 4.37 15.29 7.53
N GLU A 109 3.67 16.33 7.17
CA GLU A 109 2.52 16.82 7.92
C GLU A 109 1.29 16.84 7.01
N ARG A 110 0.21 16.22 7.44
CA ARG A 110 -1.09 16.34 6.80
C ARG A 110 -1.78 17.59 7.35
N ARG A 111 -2.24 18.47 6.47
CA ARG A 111 -3.03 19.65 6.83
C ARG A 111 -4.39 19.59 6.16
N ASN A 112 -5.42 19.78 6.94
CA ASN A 112 -6.78 19.86 6.45
C ASN A 112 -7.16 21.34 6.24
N VAL A 113 -7.78 21.60 5.11
CA VAL A 113 -8.40 22.90 4.80
C VAL A 113 -9.86 22.64 4.55
N VAL A 114 -10.71 23.28 5.34
CA VAL A 114 -12.14 23.26 5.10
C VAL A 114 -12.48 24.39 4.12
N ILE A 115 -13.14 24.03 3.02
CA ILE A 115 -13.63 24.97 2.03
C ILE A 115 -15.15 24.91 2.09
N THR A 116 -15.75 26.04 2.41
CA THR A 116 -17.19 26.18 2.36
C THR A 116 -17.58 26.72 0.98
N VAL A 117 -18.43 26.01 0.29
CA VAL A 117 -19.04 26.45 -0.95
C VAL A 117 -20.45 26.96 -0.67
N GLY A 118 -20.83 28.04 -1.30
CA GLY A 118 -22.20 28.54 -1.23
C GLY A 118 -23.18 27.60 -1.95
N SER A 119 -24.33 28.15 -2.41
CA SER A 119 -25.27 27.30 -3.17
C SER A 119 -24.57 26.69 -4.37
N VAL A 120 -24.58 25.35 -4.45
CA VAL A 120 -24.04 24.63 -5.60
C VAL A 120 -24.94 24.87 -6.79
N LEU A 121 -24.38 25.45 -7.85
CA LEU A 121 -25.09 25.78 -9.11
C LEU A 121 -25.05 24.59 -10.07
N SER A 122 -23.93 23.88 -10.09
CA SER A 122 -23.79 22.59 -10.79
C SER A 122 -22.82 21.66 -10.08
N PHE A 123 -23.10 20.37 -10.16
CA PHE A 123 -22.25 19.29 -9.70
C PHE A 123 -22.17 18.26 -10.82
N ASP A 124 -21.16 18.41 -11.65
CA ASP A 124 -20.95 17.58 -12.83
C ASP A 124 -19.86 16.55 -12.55
N TYR A 125 -20.05 15.31 -12.98
CA TYR A 125 -19.06 14.22 -12.84
C TYR A 125 -19.25 13.19 -13.95
N SER A 126 -18.17 12.49 -14.31
CA SER A 126 -18.20 11.51 -15.39
C SER A 126 -18.47 10.08 -14.91
N GLU A 127 -18.15 9.77 -13.65
CA GLU A 127 -18.29 8.44 -13.07
C GLU A 127 -18.64 8.55 -11.59
N SER A 128 -19.52 7.68 -11.11
CA SER A 128 -19.85 7.58 -9.70
C SER A 128 -20.06 6.12 -9.29
N ILE A 129 -19.56 5.77 -8.11
CA ILE A 129 -19.71 4.47 -7.47
C ILE A 129 -20.39 4.72 -6.14
N ALA A 130 -21.44 3.95 -5.82
CA ALA A 130 -22.07 4.02 -4.51
C ALA A 130 -21.04 3.70 -3.41
N ALA A 131 -20.89 4.59 -2.45
CA ALA A 131 -20.02 4.36 -1.30
C ALA A 131 -20.55 3.19 -0.47
N GLY A 132 -19.75 2.19 -0.25
CA GLY A 132 -20.11 0.95 0.48
C GLY A 132 -19.46 -0.30 -0.09
N VAL A 133 -18.86 -0.21 -1.26
CA VAL A 133 -18.09 -1.29 -1.88
C VAL A 133 -16.59 -0.96 -1.80
N SER A 134 -16.01 -1.02 -0.63
CA SER A 134 -14.66 -0.63 -0.26
C SER A 134 -14.43 0.90 -0.26
N ASP A 135 -14.28 1.45 0.94
CA ASP A 135 -13.93 2.86 1.20
C ASP A 135 -12.45 3.16 0.84
N TYR A 136 -11.75 2.23 0.20
CA TYR A 136 -10.35 2.36 -0.17
C TYR A 136 -10.23 2.97 -1.54
N ARG A 137 -9.50 4.06 -1.60
CA ARG A 137 -9.20 4.75 -2.83
C ARG A 137 -7.71 4.81 -2.99
N PHE A 138 -7.27 4.16 -4.04
CA PHE A 138 -5.90 4.26 -4.48
C PHE A 138 -5.82 5.35 -5.54
N ARG A 139 -4.92 6.30 -5.32
CA ARG A 139 -4.60 7.31 -6.30
C ARG A 139 -3.26 6.97 -6.94
N TYR A 140 -3.27 6.75 -8.26
CA TYR A 140 -2.10 6.35 -9.01
C TYR A 140 -1.31 7.56 -9.46
N VAL A 141 -0.04 7.64 -9.05
CA VAL A 141 0.96 8.63 -9.47
C VAL A 141 2.07 7.85 -10.16
N LEU A 142 1.79 7.43 -11.40
CA LEU A 142 2.69 6.60 -12.20
C LEU A 142 3.58 7.50 -13.05
N ASP A 143 4.89 7.46 -12.80
CA ASP A 143 5.86 8.29 -13.51
C ASP A 143 5.96 7.89 -14.99
N GLU A 144 6.24 8.88 -15.86
CA GLU A 144 6.39 8.65 -17.30
C GLU A 144 7.58 7.76 -17.67
N SER A 145 8.53 7.58 -16.76
CA SER A 145 9.66 6.64 -16.93
C SER A 145 9.21 5.18 -17.03
N LEU A 146 8.03 4.85 -16.49
CA LEU A 146 7.47 3.51 -16.56
C LEU A 146 6.87 3.23 -17.94
N PRO A 147 7.18 2.07 -18.55
CA PRO A 147 6.58 1.66 -19.81
C PRO A 147 5.04 1.64 -19.74
N VAL A 148 4.39 1.93 -20.88
CA VAL A 148 2.91 1.92 -20.96
C VAL A 148 2.36 0.54 -20.62
N GLU A 149 3.04 -0.52 -21.05
CA GLU A 149 2.66 -1.92 -20.79
C GLU A 149 2.67 -2.20 -19.30
N TRP A 150 3.68 -1.72 -18.56
CA TRP A 150 3.74 -1.87 -17.11
C TRP A 150 2.60 -1.12 -16.43
N ARG A 151 2.30 0.10 -16.86
CA ARG A 151 1.21 0.90 -16.28
C ARG A 151 -0.15 0.24 -16.47
N ASN A 152 -0.40 -0.31 -17.67
CA ASN A 152 -1.64 -1.04 -17.95
C ASN A 152 -1.75 -2.31 -17.10
N GLU A 153 -0.64 -3.06 -16.96
CA GLU A 153 -0.61 -4.27 -16.13
C GLU A 153 -0.79 -3.93 -14.64
N PHE A 154 -0.18 -2.85 -14.16
CA PHE A 154 -0.39 -2.35 -12.80
C PHE A 154 -1.88 -2.09 -12.51
N GLU A 155 -2.58 -1.42 -13.40
CA GLU A 155 -4.03 -1.16 -13.25
C GLU A 155 -4.84 -2.47 -13.22
N GLN A 156 -4.45 -3.46 -14.03
CA GLN A 156 -5.08 -4.78 -14.02
C GLN A 156 -4.80 -5.53 -12.72
N ILE A 157 -3.56 -5.49 -12.22
CA ILE A 157 -3.18 -6.06 -10.91
C ILE A 157 -4.03 -5.44 -9.80
N MET A 158 -4.10 -4.12 -9.74
CA MET A 158 -4.87 -3.41 -8.72
C MET A 158 -6.37 -3.73 -8.80
N THR A 159 -6.91 -3.88 -9.99
CA THR A 159 -8.30 -4.29 -10.20
C THR A 159 -8.55 -5.70 -9.67
N ASN A 160 -7.67 -6.64 -9.96
CA ASN A 160 -7.74 -8.00 -9.46
C ASN A 160 -7.66 -8.04 -7.93
N LEU A 161 -6.68 -7.34 -7.35
CA LEU A 161 -6.48 -7.30 -5.90
C LEU A 161 -7.68 -6.72 -5.16
N GLN A 162 -8.24 -5.61 -5.63
CA GLN A 162 -9.42 -5.01 -5.00
C GLN A 162 -10.66 -5.91 -5.09
N ARG A 163 -10.80 -6.70 -6.16
CA ARG A 163 -11.87 -7.69 -6.31
C ARG A 163 -11.68 -8.89 -5.39
N ASP A 164 -10.48 -9.46 -5.36
CA ASP A 164 -10.20 -10.75 -4.73
C ASP A 164 -9.81 -10.62 -3.24
N ILE A 165 -9.23 -9.47 -2.86
CA ILE A 165 -8.79 -9.16 -1.51
C ILE A 165 -9.40 -7.82 -1.06
N PRO A 166 -10.73 -7.75 -0.90
CA PRO A 166 -11.39 -6.50 -0.56
C PRO A 166 -10.96 -6.02 0.84
N ILE A 167 -10.66 -4.73 0.96
CA ILE A 167 -10.34 -4.11 2.24
C ILE A 167 -11.66 -3.69 2.88
N LEU A 168 -12.06 -4.38 3.93
CA LEU A 168 -13.36 -4.21 4.58
C LEU A 168 -13.30 -3.29 5.80
N ALA A 169 -12.11 -3.06 6.36
CA ALA A 169 -11.95 -2.18 7.50
C ALA A 169 -11.91 -0.71 7.04
N LYS A 170 -12.57 0.17 7.79
CA LYS A 170 -12.42 1.61 7.60
C LYS A 170 -11.08 2.06 8.16
N PRO A 171 -10.14 2.48 7.34
CA PRO A 171 -8.89 3.04 7.83
C PRO A 171 -9.12 4.46 8.36
N SER A 172 -8.13 4.97 9.09
CA SER A 172 -8.09 6.36 9.51
C SER A 172 -7.82 7.34 8.35
N TRP A 173 -7.51 6.84 7.16
CA TRP A 173 -7.22 7.60 5.95
C TRP A 173 -8.14 7.17 4.80
N TYR A 174 -8.58 8.12 3.98
CA TYR A 174 -9.57 7.91 2.91
C TYR A 174 -8.95 7.62 1.54
N SER A 175 -7.66 7.87 1.37
CA SER A 175 -6.95 7.69 0.11
C SER A 175 -5.50 7.30 0.37
N ILE A 176 -4.99 6.39 -0.47
CA ILE A 176 -3.57 6.01 -0.47
C ILE A 176 -3.00 6.38 -1.83
N PRO A 177 -2.13 7.40 -1.91
CA PRO A 177 -1.37 7.64 -3.12
C PRO A 177 -0.38 6.51 -3.34
N ILE A 178 -0.31 6.01 -4.56
CA ILE A 178 0.67 5.04 -5.03
C ILE A 178 1.62 5.77 -5.96
N PHE A 179 2.86 5.93 -5.51
CA PHE A 179 3.93 6.50 -6.31
C PHE A 179 4.74 5.38 -6.93
N ALA A 180 4.76 5.29 -8.26
CA ALA A 180 5.57 4.31 -8.96
C ALA A 180 6.49 4.99 -9.97
N TRP A 181 7.76 4.58 -10.02
CA TRP A 181 8.76 5.11 -10.93
C TRP A 181 9.88 4.09 -11.19
N LYS A 182 10.68 4.35 -12.22
CA LYS A 182 11.86 3.53 -12.53
C LYS A 182 13.07 4.02 -11.74
N SER A 183 13.85 3.12 -11.13
CA SER A 183 14.92 3.44 -10.17
C SER A 183 16.09 4.27 -10.74
N ASP A 184 16.28 4.29 -12.06
CA ASP A 184 17.28 5.10 -12.73
C ASP A 184 16.81 6.52 -13.05
N THR A 185 15.64 6.92 -12.56
CA THR A 185 15.06 8.25 -12.68
C THR A 185 14.92 8.93 -11.32
N GLU A 186 14.63 10.22 -11.32
CA GLU A 186 14.38 10.94 -10.08
C GLU A 186 13.08 10.46 -9.44
N ALA A 187 13.13 10.16 -8.14
CA ALA A 187 11.94 9.80 -7.38
C ALA A 187 10.90 10.93 -7.43
N PRO A 188 9.59 10.61 -7.53
CA PRO A 188 8.53 11.63 -7.56
C PRO A 188 8.55 12.57 -6.36
N LEU A 189 9.05 12.10 -5.23
CA LEU A 189 9.20 12.85 -4.00
C LEU A 189 10.57 12.58 -3.39
N PRO A 190 11.29 13.59 -2.87
CA PRO A 190 12.70 13.47 -2.50
C PRO A 190 12.99 12.51 -1.33
N PHE A 191 11.98 12.11 -0.58
CA PHE A 191 12.09 11.24 0.61
C PHE A 191 11.59 9.82 0.39
N ILE A 192 10.94 9.50 -0.75
CA ILE A 192 10.49 8.13 -1.02
C ILE A 192 11.58 7.32 -1.70
N ARG A 193 11.72 6.07 -1.30
CA ARG A 193 12.67 5.09 -1.83
C ARG A 193 12.09 3.69 -1.70
N GLY A 194 12.49 2.81 -2.62
CA GLY A 194 12.14 1.40 -2.58
C GLY A 194 10.65 1.12 -2.78
N ALA A 195 10.26 -0.10 -2.46
CA ALA A 195 8.87 -0.50 -2.36
C ALA A 195 8.47 -0.57 -0.87
N CYS A 196 7.41 0.10 -0.48
CA CYS A 196 6.90 0.07 0.89
C CYS A 196 5.49 0.65 1.02
N ILE A 197 4.79 0.20 2.05
CA ILE A 197 3.69 0.95 2.63
C ILE A 197 4.26 1.81 3.76
N CYS A 198 4.56 3.02 3.40
CA CYS A 198 5.19 3.97 4.29
C CYS A 198 4.17 4.93 4.91
N GLY A 199 4.57 5.61 5.97
CA GLY A 199 3.72 6.60 6.65
C GLY A 199 4.54 7.66 7.33
N GLY A 200 3.92 8.80 7.54
CA GLY A 200 4.52 9.96 8.20
C GLY A 200 3.48 10.80 8.91
N GLY A 201 3.94 11.86 9.58
CA GLY A 201 3.09 12.76 10.35
C GLY A 201 2.84 12.28 11.78
N GLU A 202 2.27 13.15 12.59
CA GLU A 202 1.96 12.86 13.98
C GLU A 202 0.88 11.77 14.07
N GLY A 203 1.22 10.66 14.75
CA GLY A 203 0.32 9.52 14.87
C GLY A 203 0.12 8.68 13.60
N GLY A 204 1.01 8.78 12.59
CA GLY A 204 0.87 8.03 11.35
C GLY A 204 -0.32 8.49 10.51
N SER A 205 -0.64 9.77 10.56
CA SER A 205 -1.83 10.36 9.96
C SER A 205 -1.85 10.32 8.42
N PHE A 206 -0.75 9.93 7.80
CA PHE A 206 -0.63 9.80 6.36
C PHE A 206 0.08 8.51 5.96
N THR A 207 -0.48 7.80 4.98
CA THR A 207 0.08 6.56 4.44
C THR A 207 0.15 6.64 2.93
N TRP A 208 1.23 6.16 2.35
CA TRP A 208 1.40 6.02 0.90
C TRP A 208 2.02 4.68 0.56
N MET A 209 1.83 4.24 -0.67
CA MET A 209 2.58 3.16 -1.28
C MET A 209 3.65 3.76 -2.18
N SER A 210 4.88 3.30 -2.07
CA SER A 210 5.92 3.58 -3.05
C SER A 210 6.34 2.29 -3.76
N LEU A 211 6.63 2.41 -5.06
CA LEU A 211 7.04 1.32 -5.92
C LEU A 211 8.21 1.83 -6.79
N GLU A 212 9.42 1.68 -6.30
CA GLU A 212 10.63 1.93 -7.06
C GLU A 212 11.01 0.67 -7.82
N ILE A 213 10.70 0.63 -9.12
CA ILE A 213 10.94 -0.54 -9.96
C ILE A 213 12.33 -0.44 -10.57
N SER A 214 13.15 -1.45 -10.36
CA SER A 214 14.51 -1.47 -10.88
C SER A 214 14.54 -1.41 -12.42
N ALA A 215 15.40 -0.57 -12.97
CA ALA A 215 15.66 -0.54 -14.42
C ALA A 215 16.06 -1.93 -14.96
N TRP A 216 16.84 -2.66 -14.17
CA TRP A 216 17.26 -4.03 -14.47
C TRP A 216 16.07 -4.99 -14.68
N GLU A 217 14.98 -4.81 -13.94
CA GLU A 217 13.79 -5.66 -14.05
C GLU A 217 13.09 -5.52 -15.40
N PHE A 218 13.12 -4.32 -15.99
CA PHE A 218 12.61 -4.10 -17.33
C PHE A 218 13.54 -4.68 -18.41
N GLU A 219 14.85 -4.56 -18.22
CA GLU A 219 15.84 -5.09 -19.15
C GLU A 219 15.84 -6.62 -19.20
N ASN A 220 15.55 -7.28 -18.10
CA ASN A 220 15.59 -8.74 -17.94
C ASN A 220 14.20 -9.39 -17.89
N ASP A 221 13.14 -8.64 -18.15
CA ASP A 221 11.76 -9.10 -18.09
C ASP A 221 11.42 -9.80 -16.77
N ALA A 222 11.99 -9.31 -15.66
CA ALA A 222 11.84 -9.93 -14.36
C ALA A 222 10.39 -9.78 -13.85
N ILE A 223 9.81 -10.89 -13.40
CA ILE A 223 8.43 -10.91 -12.89
C ILE A 223 8.25 -10.06 -11.63
N HIS A 224 9.33 -9.82 -10.88
CA HIS A 224 9.30 -9.05 -9.64
C HIS A 224 8.74 -7.62 -9.84
N ARG A 225 8.92 -7.00 -11.02
CA ARG A 225 8.32 -5.69 -11.34
C ARG A 225 6.79 -5.65 -11.22
N TYR A 226 6.14 -6.81 -11.22
CA TYR A 226 4.70 -6.96 -11.01
C TYR A 226 4.36 -7.55 -9.66
N SER A 227 5.16 -8.50 -9.18
CA SER A 227 4.89 -9.23 -7.94
C SER A 227 4.97 -8.34 -6.69
N VAL A 228 5.77 -7.29 -6.73
CA VAL A 228 5.87 -6.31 -5.64
C VAL A 228 4.53 -5.56 -5.38
N VAL A 229 3.67 -5.44 -6.40
CA VAL A 229 2.38 -4.75 -6.24
C VAL A 229 1.42 -5.49 -5.30
N PRO A 230 1.13 -6.81 -5.47
CA PRO A 230 0.33 -7.56 -4.51
C PRO A 230 0.97 -7.65 -3.13
N HIS A 231 2.31 -7.67 -3.02
CA HIS A 231 3.01 -7.61 -1.75
C HIS A 231 2.62 -6.35 -0.96
N GLU A 232 2.83 -5.19 -1.55
CA GLU A 232 2.55 -3.90 -0.93
C GLU A 232 1.04 -3.67 -0.71
N TYR A 233 0.20 -4.13 -1.64
CA TYR A 233 -1.25 -4.08 -1.45
C TYR A 233 -1.68 -4.86 -0.22
N PHE A 234 -1.07 -6.03 0.02
CA PHE A 234 -1.41 -6.82 1.18
C PHE A 234 -1.00 -6.15 2.49
N HIS A 235 0.09 -5.41 2.52
CA HIS A 235 0.44 -4.58 3.67
C HIS A 235 -0.61 -3.50 3.96
N VAL A 236 -1.24 -2.92 2.94
CA VAL A 236 -2.40 -2.03 3.15
C VAL A 236 -3.54 -2.78 3.82
N TRP A 237 -3.83 -4.00 3.35
CA TRP A 237 -4.86 -4.85 3.93
C TRP A 237 -4.54 -5.20 5.39
N GLN A 238 -3.32 -5.63 5.69
CA GLN A 238 -2.85 -5.94 7.04
C GLN A 238 -2.97 -4.73 7.98
N LYS A 239 -2.44 -3.58 7.60
CA LYS A 239 -2.50 -2.33 8.39
C LYS A 239 -3.94 -1.88 8.65
N SER A 240 -4.85 -2.14 7.73
CA SER A 240 -6.25 -1.78 7.89
C SER A 240 -6.97 -2.59 8.96
N HIS A 241 -6.59 -3.86 9.12
CA HIS A 241 -7.23 -4.78 10.07
C HIS A 241 -6.44 -4.92 11.37
N ALA A 242 -5.11 -4.90 11.30
CA ALA A 242 -4.21 -5.11 12.43
C ALA A 242 -2.96 -4.22 12.29
N PRO A 243 -3.06 -2.90 12.54
CA PRO A 243 -1.98 -1.94 12.25
C PRO A 243 -0.66 -2.27 12.98
N ASP A 244 -0.73 -2.85 14.17
CA ASP A 244 0.44 -3.16 14.98
C ASP A 244 1.10 -4.52 14.64
N VAL A 245 0.51 -5.32 13.75
CA VAL A 245 1.06 -6.64 13.35
C VAL A 245 2.36 -6.51 12.56
N MET A 246 2.61 -5.37 11.97
CA MET A 246 3.82 -5.12 11.17
C MET A 246 5.13 -5.24 11.96
N GLU A 247 5.05 -5.23 13.28
CA GLU A 247 6.20 -5.47 14.17
C GLU A 247 6.61 -6.95 14.22
N ILE A 248 5.71 -7.88 13.87
CA ILE A 248 6.00 -9.34 13.89
C ILE A 248 6.34 -9.76 12.46
N LYS A 249 7.63 -9.71 12.14
CA LYS A 249 8.13 -9.72 10.77
C LYS A 249 7.72 -10.95 9.96
N TRP A 250 7.90 -12.16 10.44
CA TRP A 250 7.54 -13.33 9.63
C TRP A 250 6.03 -13.46 9.38
N LEU A 251 5.19 -12.96 10.31
CA LEU A 251 3.74 -12.93 10.11
C LEU A 251 3.31 -11.79 9.18
N SER A 252 4.04 -10.67 9.13
CA SER A 252 3.71 -9.58 8.22
C SER A 252 4.35 -9.76 6.85
N GLU A 253 5.67 -9.84 6.78
CA GLU A 253 6.43 -9.93 5.53
C GLU A 253 6.30 -11.32 4.88
N GLY A 254 6.39 -12.39 5.69
CA GLY A 254 6.25 -13.76 5.18
C GLY A 254 4.86 -14.03 4.62
N ALA A 255 3.81 -13.50 5.24
CA ALA A 255 2.46 -13.59 4.69
C ALA A 255 2.30 -12.75 3.41
N ALA A 256 2.92 -11.56 3.35
CA ALA A 256 2.88 -10.73 2.15
C ALA A 256 3.62 -11.38 0.98
N ALA A 257 4.83 -11.90 1.22
CA ALA A 257 5.61 -12.61 0.20
C ALA A 257 4.96 -13.95 -0.22
N THR A 258 4.24 -14.62 0.70
CA THR A 258 3.42 -15.79 0.35
C THR A 258 2.24 -15.43 -0.54
N LEU A 259 1.52 -14.36 -0.20
CA LEU A 259 0.39 -13.87 -1.02
C LEU A 259 0.86 -13.40 -2.40
N GLU A 260 1.97 -12.67 -2.45
CA GLU A 260 2.67 -12.28 -3.68
C GLU A 260 2.93 -13.51 -4.58
N SER A 261 3.50 -14.56 -4.00
CA SER A 261 3.83 -15.80 -4.71
C SER A 261 2.57 -16.52 -5.23
N ILE A 262 1.50 -16.58 -4.42
CA ILE A 262 0.20 -17.15 -4.86
C ILE A 262 -0.40 -16.29 -5.99
N TYR A 263 -0.34 -14.96 -5.89
CA TYR A 263 -0.83 -14.06 -6.94
C TYR A 263 -0.11 -14.30 -8.28
N VAL A 264 1.22 -14.38 -8.24
CA VAL A 264 2.04 -14.61 -9.43
C VAL A 264 1.74 -16.00 -10.05
N GLN A 265 1.58 -17.02 -9.23
CA GLN A 265 1.20 -18.35 -9.69
C GLN A 265 -0.19 -18.34 -10.34
N GLU A 266 -1.16 -17.66 -9.72
CA GLU A 266 -2.55 -17.60 -10.22
C GLU A 266 -2.68 -16.84 -11.54
N HIS A 267 -2.00 -15.69 -11.67
CA HIS A 267 -2.21 -14.77 -12.78
C HIS A 267 -1.16 -14.88 -13.90
N TYR A 268 0.04 -15.35 -13.58
CA TYR A 268 1.14 -15.47 -14.54
C TYR A 268 1.59 -16.90 -14.80
N SER A 269 1.01 -17.90 -14.11
CA SER A 269 1.40 -19.31 -14.19
C SER A 269 2.91 -19.51 -13.97
N TYR A 270 3.49 -18.72 -13.06
CA TYR A 270 4.92 -18.72 -12.76
C TYR A 270 5.15 -19.15 -11.31
N ASP A 271 6.02 -20.15 -11.10
CA ASP A 271 6.39 -20.61 -9.78
C ASP A 271 7.37 -19.64 -9.12
N TYR A 272 6.83 -18.63 -8.45
CA TYR A 272 7.60 -17.61 -7.76
C TYR A 272 8.20 -18.13 -6.44
N PHE A 273 7.56 -19.11 -5.81
CA PHE A 273 8.09 -19.74 -4.61
C PHE A 273 9.46 -20.37 -4.86
N SER A 274 9.56 -21.27 -5.83
CA SER A 274 10.81 -21.98 -6.12
C SER A 274 11.84 -21.11 -6.83
N SER A 275 11.41 -20.13 -7.64
CA SER A 275 12.32 -19.33 -8.46
C SER A 275 12.89 -18.10 -7.74
N ALA A 276 12.14 -17.48 -6.84
CA ALA A 276 12.53 -16.24 -6.19
C ALA A 276 12.74 -16.38 -4.69
N GLN A 277 11.88 -17.11 -4.00
CA GLN A 277 11.97 -17.23 -2.54
C GLN A 277 12.93 -18.33 -2.09
N GLU A 278 12.82 -19.54 -2.60
CA GLU A 278 13.60 -20.69 -2.13
C GLU A 278 15.13 -20.54 -2.30
N PRO A 279 15.67 -19.91 -3.37
CA PRO A 279 17.13 -19.78 -3.54
C PRO A 279 17.85 -19.08 -2.39
N ASN A 280 17.15 -18.25 -1.63
CA ASN A 280 17.69 -17.54 -0.49
C ASN A 280 17.38 -18.21 0.85
N LEU A 281 16.73 -19.38 0.85
CA LEU A 281 16.36 -20.09 2.07
C LEU A 281 17.59 -20.62 2.80
N SER A 282 17.66 -20.38 4.09
CA SER A 282 18.79 -20.70 4.95
C SER A 282 18.39 -21.64 6.09
N ASN A 283 19.29 -22.54 6.50
CA ASN A 283 19.12 -23.41 7.68
C ASN A 283 18.87 -22.63 8.98
N GLN A 284 19.13 -21.33 9.01
CA GLN A 284 18.86 -20.49 10.18
C GLN A 284 17.38 -20.54 10.58
N VAL A 285 16.47 -20.69 9.62
CA VAL A 285 15.03 -20.70 9.87
C VAL A 285 14.60 -21.85 10.79
N ILE A 286 15.20 -23.03 10.67
CA ILE A 286 14.91 -24.17 11.54
C ILE A 286 15.76 -24.16 12.81
N GLN A 287 16.96 -23.59 12.77
CA GLN A 287 17.84 -23.49 13.95
C GLN A 287 17.29 -22.51 14.99
N THR A 288 16.82 -21.37 14.54
CA THR A 288 16.35 -20.27 15.40
C THR A 288 15.10 -19.58 14.82
N PRO A 289 13.95 -20.28 14.69
CA PRO A 289 12.74 -19.72 14.06
C PRO A 289 12.28 -18.41 14.69
N SER A 290 12.45 -18.25 16.01
CA SER A 290 12.04 -17.05 16.75
C SER A 290 12.82 -15.77 16.35
N LEU A 291 13.98 -15.89 15.70
CA LEU A 291 14.67 -14.70 15.17
C LEU A 291 13.86 -14.00 14.06
N TYR A 292 12.99 -14.73 13.41
CA TYR A 292 12.11 -14.19 12.37
C TYR A 292 10.91 -13.40 12.93
N GLU A 293 10.73 -13.38 14.25
CA GLU A 293 9.75 -12.48 14.89
C GLU A 293 10.13 -11.01 14.70
N SER A 294 11.45 -10.69 14.67
CA SER A 294 11.93 -9.33 14.46
C SER A 294 13.26 -9.33 13.70
N TYR A 295 13.31 -8.68 12.57
CA TYR A 295 14.53 -8.40 11.82
C TYR A 295 14.43 -7.02 11.18
N ASP A 296 15.57 -6.44 10.82
CA ASP A 296 15.60 -5.17 10.10
C ASP A 296 15.25 -5.41 8.63
N ALA A 297 14.09 -4.94 8.22
CA ALA A 297 13.63 -5.03 6.82
C ALA A 297 14.41 -4.12 5.86
N SER A 298 15.38 -3.34 6.35
CA SER A 298 16.31 -2.54 5.54
C SER A 298 17.74 -3.10 5.52
N GLY A 299 17.97 -4.24 6.20
CA GLY A 299 19.29 -4.83 6.37
C GLY A 299 19.77 -5.66 5.18
N GLY A 300 21.10 -5.99 5.18
CA GLY A 300 21.76 -6.68 4.05
C GLY A 300 21.35 -8.14 3.82
N ASP A 301 20.60 -8.77 4.74
CA ASP A 301 20.15 -10.17 4.65
C ASP A 301 18.64 -10.26 4.36
N LEU A 302 18.08 -9.25 3.69
CA LEU A 302 16.65 -9.11 3.50
C LEU A 302 16.03 -10.31 2.77
N ASP A 303 16.63 -10.76 1.68
CA ASP A 303 16.13 -11.89 0.90
C ASP A 303 16.10 -13.19 1.72
N VAL A 304 17.14 -13.44 2.54
CA VAL A 304 17.20 -14.58 3.46
C VAL A 304 16.08 -14.51 4.48
N ASN A 305 15.81 -13.32 5.01
CA ASN A 305 14.75 -13.09 5.99
C ASN A 305 13.36 -13.28 5.39
N TYR A 306 13.11 -12.80 4.17
CA TYR A 306 11.86 -13.04 3.46
C TYR A 306 11.66 -14.53 3.17
N SER A 307 12.68 -15.20 2.62
CA SER A 307 12.61 -16.64 2.32
C SER A 307 12.32 -17.47 3.57
N GLY A 308 13.01 -17.19 4.68
CA GLY A 308 12.72 -17.86 5.96
C GLY A 308 11.33 -17.57 6.49
N SER A 309 10.82 -16.37 6.31
CA SER A 309 9.47 -15.97 6.72
C SER A 309 8.39 -16.67 5.88
N VAL A 310 8.60 -16.80 4.56
CA VAL A 310 7.75 -17.61 3.68
C VAL A 310 7.77 -19.07 4.09
N PHE A 311 8.95 -19.63 4.38
CA PHE A 311 9.07 -21.01 4.88
C PHE A 311 8.21 -21.24 6.12
N LEU A 312 8.30 -20.39 7.14
CA LEU A 312 7.47 -20.48 8.34
C LEU A 312 5.97 -20.41 8.03
N THR A 313 5.58 -19.56 7.08
CA THR A 313 4.19 -19.45 6.64
C THR A 313 3.70 -20.73 5.96
N LEU A 314 4.52 -21.34 5.11
CA LEU A 314 4.22 -22.59 4.42
C LEU A 314 4.17 -23.78 5.40
N VAL A 315 5.11 -23.85 6.35
CA VAL A 315 5.08 -24.84 7.43
C VAL A 315 3.81 -24.71 8.27
N LEU A 316 3.40 -23.48 8.61
CA LEU A 316 2.15 -23.26 9.35
C LEU A 316 0.94 -23.77 8.55
N ALA A 317 0.90 -23.51 7.25
CA ALA A 317 -0.16 -24.02 6.38
C ALA A 317 -0.16 -25.56 6.37
N ARG A 318 1.01 -26.21 6.32
CA ARG A 318 1.14 -27.66 6.38
C ARG A 318 0.65 -28.22 7.73
N GLU A 319 1.05 -27.61 8.83
CA GLU A 319 0.59 -28.01 10.18
C GLU A 319 -0.94 -27.91 10.32
N LEU A 320 -1.55 -26.87 9.75
CA LEU A 320 -3.00 -26.73 9.74
C LEU A 320 -3.67 -27.79 8.87
N LYS A 321 -3.07 -28.15 7.72
CA LYS A 321 -3.54 -29.26 6.86
C LYS A 321 -3.42 -30.61 7.60
N ASN A 322 -2.34 -30.85 8.35
CA ASN A 322 -2.15 -32.04 9.18
C ASN A 322 -3.23 -32.17 10.28
N LYS A 323 -3.80 -31.04 10.72
CA LYS A 323 -4.94 -30.96 11.65
C LYS A 323 -6.31 -31.10 10.95
N GLY A 324 -6.35 -31.38 9.66
CA GLY A 324 -7.56 -31.70 8.89
C GLY A 324 -8.20 -30.51 8.16
N LEU A 325 -7.56 -29.35 8.10
CA LEU A 325 -8.05 -28.24 7.28
C LEU A 325 -7.76 -28.49 5.79
N THR A 326 -8.63 -28.03 4.92
CA THR A 326 -8.30 -27.92 3.50
C THR A 326 -7.21 -26.85 3.29
N GLU A 327 -6.53 -26.87 2.17
CA GLU A 327 -5.49 -25.90 1.86
C GLU A 327 -6.04 -24.46 1.85
N THR A 328 -7.17 -24.22 1.19
CA THR A 328 -7.85 -22.91 1.21
C THR A 328 -8.18 -22.46 2.64
N GLN A 329 -8.63 -23.36 3.51
CA GLN A 329 -8.92 -23.04 4.91
C GLN A 329 -7.65 -22.71 5.70
N ALA A 330 -6.54 -23.42 5.45
CA ALA A 330 -5.27 -23.16 6.10
C ALA A 330 -4.75 -21.77 5.72
N PHE A 331 -4.68 -21.44 4.43
CA PHE A 331 -4.26 -20.12 3.96
C PHE A 331 -5.23 -19.01 4.35
N ARG A 332 -6.53 -19.27 4.40
CA ARG A 332 -7.52 -18.31 4.95
C ARG A 332 -7.21 -17.94 6.38
N LYS A 333 -6.94 -18.93 7.24
CA LYS A 333 -6.57 -18.65 8.63
C LYS A 333 -5.33 -17.80 8.75
N ILE A 334 -4.31 -18.05 7.89
CA ILE A 334 -3.03 -17.35 7.92
C ILE A 334 -3.14 -15.95 7.32
N LEU A 335 -3.72 -15.82 6.13
CA LEU A 335 -3.72 -14.58 5.36
C LEU A 335 -4.91 -13.65 5.67
N LYS A 336 -5.96 -14.17 6.32
CA LYS A 336 -7.17 -13.40 6.60
C LYS A 336 -7.54 -13.42 8.07
N ASP A 337 -7.94 -14.59 8.59
CA ASP A 337 -8.63 -14.68 9.88
C ASP A 337 -7.76 -14.23 11.06
N PHE A 338 -6.45 -14.48 11.00
CA PHE A 338 -5.51 -14.03 12.02
C PHE A 338 -5.53 -12.51 12.20
N TYR A 339 -5.50 -11.76 11.12
CA TYR A 339 -5.50 -10.29 11.18
C TYR A 339 -6.84 -9.71 11.65
N LEU A 340 -7.95 -10.40 11.39
CA LEU A 340 -9.27 -10.00 11.87
C LEU A 340 -9.38 -10.08 13.40
N LEU A 341 -8.51 -10.83 14.06
CA LEU A 341 -8.37 -10.84 15.52
C LEU A 341 -7.63 -9.63 16.08
N LYS A 342 -7.13 -8.74 15.20
CA LYS A 342 -6.38 -7.52 15.53
C LYS A 342 -5.16 -7.83 16.43
N PRO A 343 -4.22 -8.68 15.99
CA PRO A 343 -3.00 -8.94 16.74
C PRO A 343 -2.15 -7.65 16.83
N ASP A 344 -1.49 -7.51 17.99
CA ASP A 344 -0.51 -6.46 18.27
C ASP A 344 0.76 -7.05 18.92
N SER A 345 1.78 -6.25 19.13
CA SER A 345 3.05 -6.68 19.73
C SER A 345 2.92 -7.35 21.10
N LYS A 346 1.82 -7.12 21.83
CA LYS A 346 1.58 -7.66 23.18
C LYS A 346 0.73 -8.93 23.20
N ASN A 347 -0.19 -9.07 22.25
CA ASN A 347 -1.21 -10.10 22.28
C ASN A 347 -1.07 -11.15 21.16
N TRP A 348 -0.20 -10.95 20.17
CA TRP A 348 -0.16 -11.78 18.97
C TRP A 348 0.07 -13.27 19.24
N LYS A 349 0.87 -13.65 20.26
CA LYS A 349 1.08 -15.05 20.60
C LYS A 349 -0.20 -15.71 21.10
N ASN A 350 -1.02 -14.98 21.86
CA ASN A 350 -2.33 -15.47 22.29
C ASN A 350 -3.29 -15.58 21.10
N LYS A 351 -3.26 -14.59 20.18
CA LYS A 351 -4.08 -14.61 18.95
C LYS A 351 -3.63 -15.71 17.99
N PHE A 352 -2.35 -15.98 17.93
CA PHE A 352 -1.78 -17.11 17.19
C PHE A 352 -2.32 -18.45 17.71
N GLU A 353 -2.24 -18.67 19.03
CA GLU A 353 -2.78 -19.87 19.64
C GLU A 353 -4.31 -20.00 19.48
N GLU A 354 -5.04 -18.89 19.63
CA GLU A 354 -6.49 -18.83 19.44
C GLU A 354 -6.92 -19.29 18.04
N ILE A 355 -6.26 -18.83 16.98
CA ILE A 355 -6.70 -19.10 15.60
C ILE A 355 -6.12 -20.38 15.03
N PHE A 356 -4.86 -20.72 15.34
CA PHE A 356 -4.16 -21.86 14.77
C PHE A 356 -4.22 -23.13 15.64
N LEU A 357 -4.68 -23.00 16.88
CA LEU A 357 -4.78 -24.09 17.86
C LEU A 357 -3.42 -24.77 18.11
N ILE A 358 -2.36 -23.98 18.05
CA ILE A 358 -0.98 -24.34 18.40
C ILE A 358 -0.30 -23.07 18.95
N ASN A 359 0.40 -23.18 20.09
CA ASN A 359 1.18 -22.05 20.58
C ASN A 359 2.48 -21.89 19.77
N THR A 360 3.06 -20.69 19.82
CA THR A 360 4.25 -20.35 19.02
C THR A 360 5.45 -21.23 19.31
N ASP A 361 5.69 -21.62 20.57
CA ASP A 361 6.84 -22.46 20.93
C ASP A 361 6.69 -23.86 20.34
N SER A 362 5.51 -24.47 20.46
CA SER A 362 5.22 -25.76 19.84
C SER A 362 5.27 -25.70 18.32
N PHE A 363 4.86 -24.57 17.72
CA PHE A 363 4.98 -24.35 16.29
C PHE A 363 6.46 -24.28 15.85
N TYR A 364 7.30 -23.56 16.59
CA TYR A 364 8.73 -23.47 16.27
C TYR A 364 9.45 -24.81 16.46
N GLU A 365 9.06 -25.62 17.46
CA GLU A 365 9.56 -26.99 17.58
C GLU A 365 9.15 -27.84 16.37
N ALA A 366 7.89 -27.74 15.93
CA ALA A 366 7.43 -28.46 14.74
C ALA A 366 8.20 -28.01 13.49
N ALA A 367 8.46 -26.70 13.34
CA ALA A 367 9.20 -26.16 12.18
C ALA A 367 10.62 -26.70 12.08
N ARG A 368 11.27 -27.06 13.18
CA ARG A 368 12.62 -27.65 13.19
C ARG A 368 12.69 -29.05 12.61
N GLU A 369 11.57 -29.76 12.54
CA GLU A 369 11.48 -31.13 12.03
C GLU A 369 11.31 -31.13 10.47
N TYR A 370 11.10 -29.99 9.85
CA TYR A 370 10.95 -29.90 8.41
C TYR A 370 12.30 -29.79 7.70
N GLU A 371 12.38 -30.36 6.50
CA GLU A 371 13.50 -30.12 5.59
C GLU A 371 13.49 -28.65 5.13
N VAL A 372 14.66 -28.05 5.00
CA VAL A 372 14.83 -26.66 4.56
C VAL A 372 14.69 -26.61 3.04
N SER A 373 13.49 -26.80 2.59
CA SER A 373 13.03 -26.75 1.19
C SER A 373 11.56 -26.40 1.14
N TYR A 374 11.13 -25.84 0.02
CA TYR A 374 9.70 -25.61 -0.22
C TYR A 374 9.01 -26.80 -0.89
N GLU A 375 9.75 -27.75 -1.49
CA GLU A 375 9.23 -28.79 -2.37
C GLU A 375 7.95 -29.46 -1.83
N ASP A 376 7.97 -29.91 -0.58
CA ASP A 376 6.82 -30.57 0.05
C ASP A 376 5.81 -29.61 0.68
N LEU A 377 6.09 -28.31 0.68
CA LEU A 377 5.29 -27.27 1.32
C LEU A 377 4.51 -26.41 0.35
N LEU A 378 4.86 -26.45 -0.95
CA LEU A 378 4.25 -25.62 -1.96
C LEU A 378 2.73 -25.75 -1.97
N PRO A 379 1.99 -24.63 -2.10
CA PRO A 379 0.56 -24.68 -2.29
C PRO A 379 0.22 -25.22 -3.69
N SER A 380 -0.99 -25.74 -3.81
CA SER A 380 -1.52 -26.15 -5.12
C SER A 380 -1.48 -24.97 -6.11
N PRO A 381 -1.08 -25.20 -7.38
CA PRO A 381 -1.18 -24.18 -8.42
C PRO A 381 -2.63 -23.72 -8.69
N ASP A 382 -3.61 -24.47 -8.24
CA ASP A 382 -5.04 -24.11 -8.37
C ASP A 382 -5.57 -23.28 -7.21
N LEU A 383 -4.74 -22.97 -6.19
CA LEU A 383 -5.15 -22.15 -5.05
C LEU A 383 -5.46 -20.71 -5.51
N LYS A 384 -6.65 -20.20 -5.12
CA LYS A 384 -7.17 -18.90 -5.54
C LYS A 384 -7.27 -17.92 -4.37
N LEU A 385 -6.76 -16.70 -4.59
CA LEU A 385 -6.89 -15.62 -3.60
C LEU A 385 -8.35 -15.27 -3.31
N SER A 386 -9.20 -15.26 -4.35
CA SER A 386 -10.64 -15.03 -4.18
C SER A 386 -11.33 -16.04 -3.27
N GLU A 387 -10.86 -17.31 -3.23
CA GLU A 387 -11.38 -18.34 -2.31
C GLU A 387 -10.86 -18.14 -0.89
N ILE A 388 -9.59 -17.76 -0.74
CA ILE A 388 -8.97 -17.45 0.56
C ILE A 388 -9.70 -16.28 1.23
N PHE A 389 -9.98 -15.23 0.48
CA PHE A 389 -10.60 -14.00 1.00
C PHE A 389 -12.12 -13.95 0.90
N SER A 390 -12.77 -14.99 0.36
CA SER A 390 -14.24 -15.07 0.33
C SER A 390 -14.84 -14.95 1.75
N ASN A 391 -16.08 -14.43 1.84
CA ASN A 391 -16.83 -14.32 3.11
C ASN A 391 -17.36 -15.67 3.59
#